data_df0b2923da603a1b8a51657a9cdae895
#
_entry.id   df0b2923da603a1b8a51657a9cdae895
#
_cell.length_a   1.000
_cell.length_b   1.000
_cell.length_c   1.000
_cell.angle_alpha   90.00
_cell.angle_beta   90.00
_cell.angle_gamma   90.00
#
_symmetry.space_group_name_H-M   'P 1'
#
loop_
_entity.id
_entity.type
_entity.pdbx_description
1 polymer ?
#
loop_
_entity_poly.entity_id
_entity_poly.type
_entity_poly.pdbx_seq_one_letter_code
_entity_poly.pdbx_strand_id
1 'polypeptide(L)'
;HSTFNRFILEFRLKQQIKKQFEHYLDPRQVAALQKNPDLLKLGGDRREMSYLFMDIIGFTPISEFYKNKDDPEGLVVLVNEFLDDMTNIILNNGGMVDKFMGDCIMAVFNAPIDMPNHAEMAVKSAMEIEAKTKELKQLYKERGLPDINVGTGVNTGTAIVGNMGSSTRFDFSVIGDAVNLAARLEATAGRGDYKDYPTLYS
;
A
#
# COMPACT_ATOMS: atom_id res chain seq x y z
N HIS A 1 -3.56 -11.11 -42.12
CA HIS A 1 -2.48 -11.47 -41.20
C HIS A 1 -2.12 -10.33 -40.21
N SER A 2 -2.11 -9.08 -40.64
CA SER A 2 -1.75 -7.93 -39.79
C SER A 2 -2.76 -7.65 -38.68
N THR A 3 -4.06 -7.70 -38.99
CA THR A 3 -5.16 -7.40 -38.03
C THR A 3 -5.28 -8.45 -36.93
N PHE A 4 -5.08 -9.71 -37.25
CA PHE A 4 -5.13 -10.83 -36.31
C PHE A 4 -3.95 -10.78 -35.33
N ASN A 5 -2.73 -10.49 -35.82
CA ASN A 5 -1.57 -10.34 -34.97
C ASN A 5 -1.69 -9.13 -34.00
N ARG A 6 -2.29 -8.04 -34.47
CA ARG A 6 -2.58 -6.86 -33.64
C ARG A 6 -3.58 -7.21 -32.53
N PHE A 7 -4.65 -7.94 -32.87
CA PHE A 7 -5.64 -8.40 -31.89
C PHE A 7 -5.02 -9.29 -30.80
N ILE A 8 -4.16 -10.25 -31.19
CA ILE A 8 -3.47 -11.11 -30.23
C ILE A 8 -2.53 -10.31 -29.34
N LEU A 9 -1.81 -9.35 -29.90
CA LEU A 9 -0.91 -8.49 -29.13
C LEU A 9 -1.67 -7.65 -28.10
N GLU A 10 -2.76 -7.02 -28.51
CA GLU A 10 -3.64 -6.25 -27.63
C GLU A 10 -4.25 -7.12 -26.52
N PHE A 11 -4.70 -8.31 -26.86
CA PHE A 11 -5.24 -9.24 -25.89
C PHE A 11 -4.19 -9.68 -24.86
N ARG A 12 -2.99 -10.03 -25.31
CA ARG A 12 -1.88 -10.40 -24.41
C ARG A 12 -1.49 -9.24 -23.50
N LEU A 13 -1.42 -8.03 -24.02
CA LEU A 13 -1.10 -6.83 -23.24
C LEU A 13 -2.16 -6.57 -22.16
N LYS A 14 -3.45 -6.69 -22.51
CA LYS A 14 -4.55 -6.57 -21.55
C LYS A 14 -4.46 -7.60 -20.42
N GLN A 15 -4.16 -8.84 -20.75
CA GLN A 15 -4.01 -9.91 -19.76
C GLN A 15 -2.78 -9.67 -18.86
N GLN A 16 -1.70 -9.18 -19.42
CA GLN A 16 -0.48 -8.85 -18.68
C GLN A 16 -0.71 -7.70 -17.69
N ILE A 17 -1.39 -6.64 -18.11
CA ILE A 17 -1.79 -5.51 -17.26
C ILE A 17 -2.66 -6.00 -16.11
N LYS A 18 -3.70 -6.77 -16.42
CA LYS A 18 -4.60 -7.34 -15.42
C LYS A 18 -3.83 -8.14 -14.38
N LYS A 19 -2.97 -9.05 -14.82
CA LYS A 19 -2.17 -9.90 -13.93
C LYS A 19 -1.21 -9.10 -13.06
N GLN A 20 -0.59 -8.06 -13.63
CA GLN A 20 0.39 -7.23 -12.91
C GLN A 20 -0.25 -6.38 -11.81
N PHE A 21 -1.46 -5.86 -12.03
CA PHE A 21 -2.13 -4.95 -11.11
C PHE A 21 -3.30 -5.54 -10.33
N GLU A 22 -3.64 -6.79 -10.57
CA GLU A 22 -4.78 -7.48 -9.94
C GLU A 22 -4.76 -7.42 -8.40
N HIS A 23 -3.56 -7.39 -7.79
CA HIS A 23 -3.38 -7.36 -6.33
C HIS A 23 -3.01 -5.97 -5.76
N TYR A 24 -2.76 -4.97 -6.61
CA TYR A 24 -2.27 -3.66 -6.19
C TYR A 24 -3.33 -2.56 -6.26
N LEU A 25 -4.28 -2.69 -7.18
CA LEU A 25 -5.25 -1.67 -7.53
C LEU A 25 -6.68 -2.16 -7.38
N ASP A 26 -7.59 -1.20 -7.14
CA ASP A 26 -9.02 -1.42 -7.32
C ASP A 26 -9.31 -1.90 -8.76
N PRO A 27 -10.22 -2.87 -8.96
CA PRO A 27 -10.58 -3.37 -10.30
C PRO A 27 -10.98 -2.27 -11.30
N ARG A 28 -11.57 -1.16 -10.84
CA ARG A 28 -11.93 -0.01 -11.69
C ARG A 28 -10.69 0.70 -12.24
N GLN A 29 -9.62 0.80 -11.44
CA GLN A 29 -8.35 1.37 -11.88
C GLN A 29 -7.63 0.44 -12.85
N VAL A 30 -7.67 -0.87 -12.62
CA VAL A 30 -7.14 -1.87 -13.56
C VAL A 30 -7.86 -1.76 -14.91
N ALA A 31 -9.18 -1.60 -14.92
CA ALA A 31 -9.95 -1.40 -16.14
C ALA A 31 -9.54 -0.13 -16.90
N ALA A 32 -9.26 0.97 -16.20
CA ALA A 32 -8.77 2.21 -16.80
C ALA A 32 -7.39 2.03 -17.46
N LEU A 33 -6.48 1.29 -16.82
CA LEU A 33 -5.17 0.94 -17.39
C LEU A 33 -5.28 0.05 -18.62
N GLN A 34 -6.24 -0.88 -18.65
CA GLN A 34 -6.49 -1.72 -19.81
C GLN A 34 -6.97 -0.91 -21.04
N LYS A 35 -7.66 0.20 -20.81
CA LYS A 35 -8.08 1.12 -21.87
C LYS A 35 -6.94 2.01 -22.38
N ASN A 36 -5.94 2.28 -21.55
CA ASN A 36 -4.78 3.12 -21.88
C ASN A 36 -3.46 2.45 -21.45
N PRO A 37 -2.99 1.43 -22.21
CA PRO A 37 -1.77 0.69 -21.87
C PRO A 37 -0.49 1.53 -21.88
N ASP A 38 -0.49 2.69 -22.55
CA ASP A 38 0.67 3.59 -22.63
C ASP A 38 1.05 4.19 -21.28
N LEU A 39 0.17 4.13 -20.29
CA LEU A 39 0.48 4.51 -18.90
C LEU A 39 1.50 3.58 -18.25
N LEU A 40 1.76 2.40 -18.83
CA LEU A 40 2.65 1.36 -18.33
C LEU A 40 3.91 1.19 -19.18
N LYS A 41 4.64 2.25 -19.43
CA LYS A 41 5.91 2.15 -20.15
C LYS A 41 7.00 1.55 -19.27
N LEU A 42 7.85 0.69 -19.87
CA LEU A 42 9.13 0.31 -19.29
C LEU A 42 10.00 1.55 -19.20
N GLY A 43 10.55 1.80 -18.00
CA GLY A 43 11.37 2.97 -17.73
C GLY A 43 10.77 3.85 -16.66
N GLY A 44 11.60 4.69 -16.07
CA GLY A 44 11.17 5.59 -15.00
C GLY A 44 10.52 6.85 -15.53
N ASP A 45 9.38 7.20 -14.97
CA ASP A 45 8.73 8.49 -15.15
C ASP A 45 8.88 9.31 -13.87
N ARG A 46 9.31 10.57 -14.02
CA ARG A 46 9.39 11.51 -12.89
C ARG A 46 8.01 12.09 -12.64
N ARG A 47 7.48 11.85 -11.45
CA ARG A 47 6.11 12.25 -11.11
C ARG A 47 6.04 12.71 -9.65
N GLU A 48 5.25 13.75 -9.39
CA GLU A 48 4.85 14.09 -8.04
C GLU A 48 3.76 13.11 -7.57
N MET A 49 3.98 12.51 -6.42
CA MET A 49 3.09 11.51 -5.82
C MET A 49 3.00 11.72 -4.32
N SER A 50 2.02 11.10 -3.71
CA SER A 50 1.94 10.97 -2.25
C SER A 50 2.19 9.53 -1.84
N TYR A 51 2.96 9.35 -0.78
CA TYR A 51 3.38 8.05 -0.25
C TYR A 51 2.83 7.88 1.15
N LEU A 52 2.30 6.70 1.42
CA LEU A 52 1.82 6.31 2.73
C LEU A 52 2.52 5.02 3.15
N PHE A 53 3.19 5.07 4.30
CA PHE A 53 3.72 3.90 4.97
C PHE A 53 2.94 3.67 6.26
N MET A 54 2.55 2.45 6.51
CA MET A 54 1.89 2.04 7.74
C MET A 54 2.52 0.77 8.28
N ASP A 55 2.76 0.73 9.58
CA ASP A 55 3.35 -0.41 10.26
C ASP A 55 2.63 -0.67 11.59
N ILE A 56 2.57 -1.93 12.00
CA ILE A 56 2.04 -2.33 13.29
C ILE A 56 3.08 -2.02 14.37
N ILE A 57 2.70 -1.23 15.37
CA ILE A 57 3.53 -0.94 16.54
C ILE A 57 3.30 -2.00 17.60
N GLY A 58 4.39 -2.49 18.20
CA GLY A 58 4.31 -3.47 19.28
C GLY A 58 3.88 -4.85 18.80
N PHE A 59 4.38 -5.29 17.66
CA PHE A 59 4.10 -6.61 17.10
C PHE A 59 4.60 -7.75 18.00
N THR A 60 5.67 -7.53 18.75
CA THR A 60 6.27 -8.55 19.63
C THR A 60 5.29 -9.09 20.68
N PRO A 61 4.56 -8.25 21.46
CA PRO A 61 3.56 -8.76 22.39
C PRO A 61 2.44 -9.59 21.73
N ILE A 62 2.03 -9.20 20.52
CA ILE A 62 1.03 -9.95 19.74
C ILE A 62 1.58 -11.31 19.34
N SER A 63 2.81 -11.34 18.83
CA SER A 63 3.51 -12.57 18.46
C SER A 63 3.69 -13.50 19.66
N GLU A 64 4.11 -12.97 20.81
CA GLU A 64 4.28 -13.75 22.05
C GLU A 64 2.96 -14.32 22.57
N PHE A 65 1.87 -13.56 22.47
CA PHE A 65 0.54 -14.03 22.86
C PHE A 65 0.15 -15.31 22.12
N TYR A 66 0.33 -15.34 20.80
CA TYR A 66 0.02 -16.51 19.98
C TYR A 66 1.03 -17.63 20.16
N LYS A 67 2.31 -17.31 20.37
CA LYS A 67 3.36 -18.29 20.70
C LYS A 67 3.02 -19.02 22.00
N ASN A 68 2.58 -18.31 23.04
CA ASN A 68 2.22 -18.89 24.33
C ASN A 68 0.99 -19.79 24.26
N LYS A 69 0.14 -19.59 23.26
CA LYS A 69 -1.01 -20.43 22.95
C LYS A 69 -0.70 -21.58 22.00
N ASP A 70 0.53 -21.68 21.51
CA ASP A 70 0.94 -22.62 20.45
C ASP A 70 0.04 -22.49 19.19
N ASP A 71 -0.28 -21.25 18.81
CA ASP A 71 -1.19 -20.93 17.71
C ASP A 71 -0.56 -19.93 16.71
N PRO A 72 0.49 -20.33 15.97
CA PRO A 72 1.10 -19.47 14.96
C PRO A 72 0.16 -19.17 13.80
N GLU A 73 -0.76 -20.06 13.48
CA GLU A 73 -1.77 -19.87 12.43
C GLU A 73 -2.74 -18.74 12.79
N GLY A 74 -3.15 -18.64 14.06
CA GLY A 74 -4.00 -17.57 14.56
C GLY A 74 -3.35 -16.19 14.42
N LEU A 75 -2.03 -16.10 14.62
CA LEU A 75 -1.27 -14.86 14.38
C LEU A 75 -1.34 -14.44 12.91
N VAL A 76 -1.12 -15.37 12.00
CA VAL A 76 -1.18 -15.11 10.55
C VAL A 76 -2.57 -14.64 10.15
N VAL A 77 -3.61 -15.28 10.65
CA VAL A 77 -5.01 -14.89 10.38
C VAL A 77 -5.29 -13.48 10.88
N LEU A 78 -4.90 -13.14 12.11
CA LEU A 78 -5.10 -11.81 12.69
C LEU A 78 -4.39 -10.72 11.87
N VAL A 79 -3.12 -10.93 11.53
CA VAL A 79 -2.34 -9.98 10.75
C VAL A 79 -2.92 -9.79 9.36
N ASN A 80 -3.30 -10.87 8.69
CA ASN A 80 -3.89 -10.80 7.37
C ASN A 80 -5.24 -10.07 7.36
N GLU A 81 -6.12 -10.34 8.33
CA GLU A 81 -7.38 -9.61 8.48
C GLU A 81 -7.15 -8.11 8.70
N PHE A 82 -6.19 -7.77 9.55
CA PHE A 82 -5.83 -6.38 9.83
C PHE A 82 -5.29 -5.67 8.58
N LEU A 83 -4.34 -6.29 7.88
CA LEU A 83 -3.76 -5.74 6.65
C LEU A 83 -4.80 -5.62 5.53
N ASP A 84 -5.76 -6.55 5.46
CA ASP A 84 -6.85 -6.51 4.50
C ASP A 84 -7.76 -5.29 4.71
N ASP A 85 -8.15 -5.02 5.95
CA ASP A 85 -8.92 -3.83 6.32
C ASP A 85 -8.18 -2.54 5.92
N MET A 86 -6.88 -2.44 6.20
CA MET A 86 -6.07 -1.26 5.87
C MET A 86 -5.87 -1.10 4.36
N THR A 87 -5.64 -2.20 3.66
CA THR A 87 -5.52 -2.23 2.20
C THR A 87 -6.80 -1.75 1.53
N ASN A 88 -7.96 -2.18 2.00
CA ASN A 88 -9.24 -1.76 1.47
C ASN A 88 -9.47 -0.25 1.63
N ILE A 89 -9.05 0.34 2.73
CA ILE A 89 -9.10 1.80 2.92
C ILE A 89 -8.26 2.51 1.87
N ILE A 90 -7.04 2.08 1.63
CA ILE A 90 -6.12 2.66 0.65
C ILE A 90 -6.70 2.55 -0.76
N LEU A 91 -7.16 1.36 -1.15
CA LEU A 91 -7.73 1.10 -2.47
C LEU A 91 -9.01 1.90 -2.71
N ASN A 92 -9.89 2.00 -1.72
CA ASN A 92 -11.13 2.77 -1.81
C ASN A 92 -10.88 4.28 -1.98
N ASN A 93 -9.74 4.79 -1.52
CA ASN A 93 -9.33 6.18 -1.72
C ASN A 93 -8.47 6.38 -2.97
N GLY A 94 -8.39 5.39 -3.83
CA GLY A 94 -7.67 5.47 -5.11
C GLY A 94 -6.16 5.25 -5.03
N GLY A 95 -5.64 4.84 -3.88
CA GLY A 95 -4.25 4.48 -3.72
C GLY A 95 -3.91 3.13 -4.35
N MET A 96 -2.64 2.94 -4.64
CA MET A 96 -2.07 1.68 -5.06
C MET A 96 -1.21 1.13 -3.93
N VAL A 97 -1.42 -0.12 -3.54
CA VAL A 97 -0.48 -0.81 -2.65
C VAL A 97 0.70 -1.29 -3.47
N ASP A 98 1.88 -0.71 -3.25
CA ASP A 98 3.09 -1.08 -3.97
C ASP A 98 3.63 -2.42 -3.47
N LYS A 99 3.79 -2.55 -2.16
CA LYS A 99 4.26 -3.79 -1.54
C LYS A 99 3.90 -3.89 -0.06
N PHE A 100 3.94 -5.13 0.42
CA PHE A 100 3.98 -5.45 1.84
C PHE A 100 5.41 -5.78 2.24
N MET A 101 5.86 -5.24 3.38
CA MET A 101 7.16 -5.55 3.98
C MET A 101 6.89 -6.09 5.40
N GLY A 102 6.62 -7.41 5.48
CA GLY A 102 6.13 -8.01 6.73
C GLY A 102 4.74 -7.46 7.08
N ASP A 103 4.63 -6.75 8.19
CA ASP A 103 3.43 -6.07 8.67
C ASP A 103 3.34 -4.59 8.24
N CYS A 104 4.25 -4.14 7.38
CA CYS A 104 4.28 -2.79 6.81
C CYS A 104 3.60 -2.75 5.44
N ILE A 105 2.78 -1.74 5.21
CA ILE A 105 2.19 -1.42 3.91
C ILE A 105 2.86 -0.19 3.34
N MET A 106 3.31 -0.28 2.09
CA MET A 106 3.73 0.87 1.28
C MET A 106 2.69 1.13 0.22
N ALA A 107 2.12 2.33 0.21
CA ALA A 107 1.12 2.77 -0.76
C ALA A 107 1.53 4.04 -1.47
N VAL A 108 1.06 4.18 -2.71
CA VAL A 108 1.34 5.31 -3.59
C VAL A 108 0.03 5.86 -4.15
N PHE A 109 -0.08 7.19 -4.20
CA PHE A 109 -1.21 7.92 -4.77
C PHE A 109 -0.70 8.79 -5.93
N ASN A 110 -1.44 8.85 -7.02
CA ASN A 110 -1.09 9.48 -8.29
C ASN A 110 -0.19 8.64 -9.20
N ALA A 111 -0.18 7.34 -9.02
CA ALA A 111 0.45 6.40 -9.95
C ALA A 111 -0.19 5.01 -9.80
N PRO A 112 -0.32 4.25 -10.87
CA PRO A 112 -0.04 4.56 -12.26
C PRO A 112 -1.07 5.49 -12.91
N ILE A 113 -2.20 5.74 -12.26
CA ILE A 113 -3.30 6.58 -12.73
C ILE A 113 -3.17 7.97 -12.14
N ASP A 114 -3.38 9.00 -12.96
CA ASP A 114 -3.37 10.38 -12.52
C ASP A 114 -4.47 10.66 -11.49
N MET A 115 -4.09 11.28 -10.40
CA MET A 115 -4.97 11.66 -9.31
C MET A 115 -4.60 13.07 -8.82
N PRO A 116 -5.26 14.13 -9.30
CA PRO A 116 -4.91 15.50 -8.92
C PRO A 116 -5.00 15.77 -7.41
N ASN A 117 -5.89 15.09 -6.70
CA ASN A 117 -6.09 15.18 -5.25
C ASN A 117 -5.34 14.12 -4.45
N HIS A 118 -4.20 13.64 -4.96
CA HIS A 118 -3.45 12.53 -4.35
C HIS A 118 -3.04 12.82 -2.90
N ALA A 119 -2.60 14.02 -2.59
CA ALA A 119 -2.19 14.39 -1.23
C ALA A 119 -3.36 14.33 -0.25
N GLU A 120 -4.52 14.86 -0.64
CA GLU A 120 -5.75 14.81 0.15
C GLU A 120 -6.19 13.36 0.39
N MET A 121 -6.16 12.52 -0.64
CA MET A 121 -6.55 11.11 -0.53
C MET A 121 -5.58 10.29 0.32
N ALA A 122 -4.29 10.59 0.29
CA ALA A 122 -3.30 9.96 1.16
C ALA A 122 -3.56 10.31 2.63
N VAL A 123 -3.79 11.57 2.94
CA VAL A 123 -4.12 12.04 4.29
C VAL A 123 -5.45 11.45 4.77
N LYS A 124 -6.46 11.45 3.93
CA LYS A 124 -7.76 10.83 4.22
C LYS A 124 -7.59 9.34 4.56
N SER A 125 -6.80 8.62 3.78
CA SER A 125 -6.50 7.20 4.05
C SER A 125 -5.83 7.01 5.41
N ALA A 126 -4.86 7.84 5.75
CA ALA A 126 -4.19 7.79 7.05
C ALA A 126 -5.17 8.05 8.21
N MET A 127 -6.07 9.01 8.08
CA MET A 127 -7.11 9.29 9.07
C MET A 127 -8.11 8.14 9.23
N GLU A 128 -8.52 7.52 8.13
CA GLU A 128 -9.41 6.36 8.14
C GLU A 128 -8.72 5.11 8.72
N ILE A 129 -7.43 4.92 8.46
CA ILE A 129 -6.60 3.87 9.07
C ILE A 129 -6.54 4.06 10.60
N GLU A 130 -6.32 5.28 11.06
CA GLU A 130 -6.31 5.59 12.50
C GLU A 130 -7.67 5.29 13.15
N ALA A 131 -8.76 5.74 12.53
CA ALA A 131 -10.10 5.47 13.03
C ALA A 131 -10.42 3.97 13.05
N LYS A 132 -10.07 3.24 11.99
CA LYS A 132 -10.26 1.80 11.90
C LYS A 132 -9.43 1.05 12.93
N THR A 133 -8.21 1.49 13.19
CA THR A 133 -7.35 0.91 14.23
C THR A 133 -7.97 1.05 15.61
N LYS A 134 -8.56 2.20 15.93
CA LYS A 134 -9.28 2.40 17.20
C LYS A 134 -10.47 1.46 17.35
N GLU A 135 -11.23 1.28 16.26
CA GLU A 135 -12.37 0.35 16.22
C GLU A 135 -11.92 -1.09 16.44
N LEU A 136 -10.89 -1.54 15.71
CA LEU A 136 -10.35 -2.90 15.83
C LEU A 136 -9.71 -3.15 17.19
N LYS A 137 -9.05 -2.15 17.76
CA LYS A 137 -8.47 -2.23 19.10
C LYS A 137 -9.53 -2.54 20.16
N GLN A 138 -10.69 -1.88 20.09
CA GLN A 138 -11.81 -2.15 20.98
C GLN A 138 -12.38 -3.57 20.75
N LEU A 139 -12.57 -3.96 19.50
CA LEU A 139 -13.05 -5.30 19.14
C LEU A 139 -12.11 -6.40 19.62
N TYR A 140 -10.80 -6.22 19.46
CA TYR A 140 -9.79 -7.18 19.93
C TYR A 140 -9.74 -7.28 21.43
N LYS A 141 -9.90 -6.17 22.15
CA LYS A 141 -10.01 -6.16 23.60
C LYS A 141 -11.18 -6.98 24.09
N GLU A 142 -12.35 -6.86 23.46
CA GLU A 142 -13.55 -7.66 23.78
C GLU A 142 -13.32 -9.17 23.54
N ARG A 143 -12.48 -9.51 22.56
CA ARG A 143 -12.09 -10.89 22.24
C ARG A 143 -10.94 -11.42 23.11
N GLY A 144 -10.40 -10.63 24.03
CA GLY A 144 -9.25 -11.00 24.87
C GLY A 144 -7.92 -11.05 24.11
N LEU A 145 -7.83 -10.35 22.98
CA LEU A 145 -6.61 -10.25 22.17
C LEU A 145 -5.75 -9.07 22.63
N PRO A 146 -4.43 -9.11 22.34
CA PRO A 146 -3.54 -7.99 22.64
C PRO A 146 -3.92 -6.70 21.90
N ASP A 147 -3.50 -5.56 22.48
CA ASP A 147 -3.64 -4.26 21.84
C ASP A 147 -2.88 -4.19 20.52
N ILE A 148 -3.51 -3.56 19.53
CA ILE A 148 -2.89 -3.26 18.25
C ILE A 148 -2.81 -1.74 18.05
N ASN A 149 -1.65 -1.25 17.64
CA ASN A 149 -1.41 0.14 17.32
C ASN A 149 -0.69 0.23 15.98
N VAL A 150 -0.79 1.36 15.31
CA VAL A 150 -0.10 1.61 14.05
C VAL A 150 0.71 2.91 14.10
N GLY A 151 1.80 2.93 13.36
CA GLY A 151 2.51 4.14 12.98
C GLY A 151 2.33 4.37 11.49
N THR A 152 1.93 5.57 11.10
CA THR A 152 1.69 5.94 9.72
C THR A 152 2.47 7.20 9.37
N GLY A 153 3.17 7.18 8.24
CA GLY A 153 3.88 8.32 7.70
C GLY A 153 3.35 8.66 6.31
N VAL A 154 3.09 9.94 6.06
CA VAL A 154 2.61 10.44 4.76
C VAL A 154 3.52 11.57 4.31
N ASN A 155 3.98 11.50 3.07
CA ASN A 155 4.75 12.57 2.43
C ASN A 155 4.36 12.71 0.97
N THR A 156 4.42 13.93 0.47
CA THR A 156 4.22 14.27 -0.94
C THR A 156 5.50 14.80 -1.53
N GLY A 157 5.87 14.34 -2.70
CA GLY A 157 7.04 14.83 -3.41
C GLY A 157 7.29 14.06 -4.70
N THR A 158 8.27 14.54 -5.46
CA THR A 158 8.64 13.93 -6.74
C THR A 158 9.52 12.70 -6.51
N ALA A 159 9.20 11.64 -7.22
CA ALA A 159 10.02 10.43 -7.30
C ALA A 159 9.96 9.84 -8.70
N ILE A 160 10.76 8.81 -8.95
CA ILE A 160 10.75 8.07 -10.20
C ILE A 160 9.87 6.85 -10.00
N VAL A 161 8.89 6.67 -10.88
CA VAL A 161 7.96 5.55 -10.88
C VAL A 161 8.00 4.84 -12.21
N GLY A 162 7.93 3.53 -12.20
CA GLY A 162 7.87 2.72 -13.42
C GLY A 162 8.19 1.26 -13.18
N ASN A 163 8.22 0.51 -14.27
CA ASN A 163 8.63 -0.89 -14.25
C ASN A 163 10.15 -0.98 -14.23
N MET A 164 10.72 -1.54 -13.19
CA MET A 164 12.16 -1.71 -12.98
C MET A 164 12.50 -3.19 -12.87
N GLY A 165 13.61 -3.58 -13.47
CA GLY A 165 14.09 -4.95 -13.48
C GLY A 165 14.65 -5.36 -14.84
N SER A 166 14.66 -6.68 -15.09
CA SER A 166 15.08 -7.24 -16.38
C SER A 166 13.91 -7.36 -17.35
N SER A 167 14.20 -7.63 -18.62
CA SER A 167 13.16 -7.85 -19.64
C SER A 167 12.26 -9.07 -19.35
N THR A 168 12.71 -10.00 -18.53
CA THR A 168 11.98 -11.21 -18.16
C THR A 168 11.32 -11.14 -16.80
N ARG A 169 11.82 -10.27 -15.91
CA ARG A 169 11.28 -10.08 -14.56
C ARG A 169 11.43 -8.64 -14.13
N PHE A 170 10.31 -7.98 -13.98
CA PHE A 170 10.25 -6.58 -13.55
C PHE A 170 9.12 -6.37 -12.54
N ASP A 171 9.32 -5.40 -11.67
CA ASP A 171 8.31 -4.94 -10.72
C ASP A 171 8.04 -3.45 -10.93
N PHE A 172 6.80 -3.05 -10.68
CA PHE A 172 6.46 -1.64 -10.58
C PHE A 172 7.06 -1.09 -9.29
N SER A 173 7.87 -0.05 -9.39
CA SER A 173 8.63 0.48 -8.26
C SER A 173 8.62 2.00 -8.23
N VAL A 174 8.81 2.53 -7.02
CA VAL A 174 8.91 3.98 -6.78
C VAL A 174 10.19 4.25 -6.01
N ILE A 175 11.04 5.14 -6.53
CA ILE A 175 12.35 5.44 -5.97
C ILE A 175 12.54 6.96 -5.84
N GLY A 176 12.95 7.43 -4.67
CA GLY A 176 13.31 8.81 -4.43
C GLY A 176 13.36 9.18 -2.94
N ASP A 177 13.95 10.34 -2.65
CA ASP A 177 14.07 10.83 -1.27
C ASP A 177 12.71 11.11 -0.61
N ALA A 178 11.72 11.52 -1.40
CA ALA A 178 10.36 11.75 -0.92
C ALA A 178 9.71 10.46 -0.37
N VAL A 179 10.02 9.32 -0.98
CA VAL A 179 9.59 7.99 -0.51
C VAL A 179 10.27 7.66 0.82
N ASN A 180 11.58 7.87 0.90
CA ASN A 180 12.37 7.60 2.10
C ASN A 180 11.92 8.46 3.28
N LEU A 181 11.52 9.72 3.03
CA LEU A 181 10.99 10.59 4.07
C LEU A 181 9.68 10.06 4.64
N ALA A 182 8.77 9.60 3.81
CA ALA A 182 7.52 8.97 4.26
C ALA A 182 7.79 7.75 5.16
N ALA A 183 8.76 6.92 4.79
CA ALA A 183 9.17 5.77 5.58
C ALA A 183 9.75 6.17 6.94
N ARG A 184 10.56 7.24 7.00
CA ARG A 184 11.11 7.77 8.27
C ARG A 184 10.03 8.37 9.16
N LEU A 185 9.05 9.06 8.61
CA LEU A 185 7.89 9.55 9.35
C LEU A 185 7.11 8.40 9.98
N GLU A 186 6.86 7.34 9.23
CA GLU A 186 6.22 6.11 9.74
C GLU A 186 7.03 5.51 10.90
N ALA A 187 8.34 5.34 10.74
CA ALA A 187 9.20 4.74 11.76
C ALA A 187 9.25 5.55 13.07
N THR A 188 8.87 6.83 13.04
CA THR A 188 8.82 7.74 14.18
C THR A 188 7.42 7.85 14.78
N ALA A 189 6.38 7.76 13.95
CA ALA A 189 4.99 7.92 14.34
C ALA A 189 4.57 6.91 15.41
N GLY A 190 3.85 7.38 16.43
CA GLY A 190 3.35 6.54 17.52
C GLY A 190 4.43 5.99 18.46
N ARG A 191 5.66 6.52 18.41
CA ARG A 191 6.82 6.05 19.19
C ARG A 191 7.54 7.20 19.86
N GLY A 192 8.24 6.93 20.97
CA GLY A 192 9.06 7.90 21.66
C GLY A 192 8.30 9.19 22.00
N ASP A 193 8.86 10.32 21.58
CA ASP A 193 8.26 11.66 21.79
C ASP A 193 6.97 11.86 20.99
N TYR A 194 6.71 10.99 20.00
CA TYR A 194 5.53 11.02 19.14
C TYR A 194 4.52 9.90 19.44
N LYS A 195 4.56 9.33 20.65
CA LYS A 195 3.70 8.20 21.07
C LYS A 195 2.19 8.49 20.92
N ASP A 196 1.79 9.75 21.11
CA ASP A 196 0.39 10.19 21.01
C ASP A 196 0.01 10.63 19.59
N TYR A 197 0.94 10.54 18.64
CA TYR A 197 0.77 10.91 17.24
C TYR A 197 0.95 9.68 16.33
N PRO A 198 -0.10 8.90 16.13
CA PRO A 198 -0.01 7.66 15.31
C PRO A 198 0.24 7.95 13.83
N THR A 199 0.03 9.19 13.39
CA THR A 199 0.27 9.61 12.00
C THR A 199 1.11 10.88 11.97
N LEU A 200 2.17 10.87 11.15
CA LEU A 200 3.01 12.04 10.88
C LEU A 200 2.98 12.38 9.39
N TYR A 201 2.98 13.67 9.12
CA TYR A 201 2.90 14.24 7.76
C TYR A 201 4.10 15.15 7.48
N SER A 202 4.45 15.26 6.20
CA SER A 202 5.37 16.27 5.69
C SER A 202 4.86 16.85 4.38
#